data_c615c97f7b159a97cc62cc345b0d1943
#
_entry.id   c615c97f7b159a97cc62cc345b0d1943
#
_cell.length_a   1.000
_cell.length_b   1.000
_cell.length_c   1.000
_cell.angle_alpha   90.00
_cell.angle_beta   90.00
_cell.angle_gamma   90.00
#
_symmetry.space_group_name_H-M   'P 1'
#
loop_
_entity.id
_entity.type
_entity.pdbx_description
1 polymer ?
#
loop_
_entity_poly.entity_id
_entity_poly.type
_entity_poly.pdbx_seq_one_letter_code
_entity_poly.pdbx_strand_id
1 'polypeptide(L)'
;VVLASQPAMAATYAAMVMDARDGSVLHAENADQRLHPASLTKMMTLYIAFEAVENGEISLDTKVKISKKAASEPPSKLGLKAGQRISLRYLIRAAAIKSANDAATAIGEAIEGSEAAFARRMNRTAKALGMNRTTFKNAHGLTQQGHLSTARDMTILGRHVFYDYPEYYHLFSRRTANAGIKKVRHTNTRFLANYRGADGIKTGF
;
A
#
# COMPACT_ATOMS: atom_id res chain seq x y z
N VAL A 1 -24.46 -23.50 -36.13
CA VAL A 1 -23.51 -22.58 -35.50
C VAL A 1 -23.27 -23.13 -34.09
N VAL A 2 -22.10 -23.78 -33.86
CA VAL A 2 -21.70 -24.25 -32.53
C VAL A 2 -21.06 -23.08 -31.83
N LEU A 3 -21.73 -22.49 -30.83
CA LEU A 3 -21.18 -21.52 -29.92
C LEU A 3 -20.24 -22.28 -28.99
N ALA A 4 -18.93 -22.19 -29.24
CA ALA A 4 -17.93 -22.65 -28.28
C ALA A 4 -17.98 -21.73 -27.05
N SER A 5 -18.51 -22.25 -25.94
CA SER A 5 -18.41 -21.59 -24.63
C SER A 5 -16.94 -21.57 -24.23
N GLN A 6 -16.35 -20.37 -24.20
CA GLN A 6 -15.04 -20.20 -23.59
C GLN A 6 -15.17 -20.53 -22.09
N PRO A 7 -14.28 -21.37 -21.53
CA PRO A 7 -14.30 -21.61 -20.08
C PRO A 7 -14.02 -20.28 -19.38
N ALA A 8 -14.92 -19.87 -18.48
CA ALA A 8 -14.67 -18.76 -17.58
C ALA A 8 -13.43 -19.13 -16.75
N MET A 9 -12.33 -18.45 -17.00
CA MET A 9 -11.13 -18.57 -16.19
C MET A 9 -11.48 -18.09 -14.78
N ALA A 10 -11.57 -19.01 -13.83
CA ALA A 10 -11.73 -18.66 -12.43
C ALA A 10 -10.57 -17.72 -12.02
N ALA A 11 -10.88 -16.66 -11.28
CA ALA A 11 -9.86 -15.77 -10.75
C ALA A 11 -8.84 -16.61 -9.94
N THR A 12 -7.57 -16.45 -10.25
CA THR A 12 -6.51 -17.22 -9.57
C THR A 12 -6.46 -16.81 -8.10
N TYR A 13 -6.68 -17.78 -7.22
CA TYR A 13 -6.52 -17.62 -5.78
C TYR A 13 -5.07 -17.85 -5.40
N ALA A 14 -4.51 -16.96 -4.55
CA ALA A 14 -3.19 -17.12 -3.94
C ALA A 14 -3.27 -16.71 -2.48
N ALA A 15 -2.66 -17.51 -1.60
CA ALA A 15 -2.65 -17.26 -0.17
C ALA A 15 -1.31 -17.62 0.46
N MET A 16 -0.94 -16.93 1.54
CA MET A 16 0.19 -17.27 2.38
C MET A 16 -0.09 -16.87 3.84
N VAL A 17 0.25 -17.76 4.75
CA VAL A 17 0.27 -17.50 6.19
C VAL A 17 1.69 -17.77 6.69
N MET A 18 2.24 -16.80 7.41
CA MET A 18 3.59 -16.84 7.96
C MET A 18 3.54 -16.54 9.47
N ASP A 19 4.29 -17.27 10.26
CA ASP A 19 4.60 -16.84 11.63
C ASP A 19 5.52 -15.62 11.56
N ALA A 20 5.04 -14.49 12.06
CA ALA A 20 5.80 -13.25 11.96
C ALA A 20 7.06 -13.28 12.83
N ARG A 21 7.13 -14.08 13.89
CA ARG A 21 8.26 -14.15 14.82
C ARG A 21 9.53 -14.69 14.16
N ASP A 22 9.41 -15.79 13.44
CA ASP A 22 10.57 -16.49 12.84
C ASP A 22 10.54 -16.56 11.31
N GLY A 23 9.42 -16.15 10.68
CA GLY A 23 9.25 -16.18 9.23
C GLY A 23 8.86 -17.56 8.68
N SER A 24 8.55 -18.53 9.54
CA SER A 24 8.13 -19.86 9.10
C SER A 24 6.79 -19.81 8.35
N VAL A 25 6.70 -20.56 7.26
CA VAL A 25 5.49 -20.62 6.44
C VAL A 25 4.53 -21.66 7.03
N LEU A 26 3.36 -21.20 7.47
CA LEU A 26 2.32 -22.04 8.05
C LEU A 26 1.32 -22.55 6.99
N HIS A 27 1.11 -21.76 5.92
CA HIS A 27 0.28 -22.13 4.78
C HIS A 27 0.72 -21.39 3.53
N ALA A 28 0.71 -22.05 2.39
CA ALA A 28 0.99 -21.45 1.10
C ALA A 28 0.18 -22.13 0.00
N GLU A 29 -0.57 -21.36 -0.77
CA GLU A 29 -1.30 -21.80 -1.95
C GLU A 29 -1.05 -20.80 -3.08
N ASN A 30 -0.48 -21.24 -4.19
CA ASN A 30 -0.09 -20.39 -5.32
C ASN A 30 0.72 -19.16 -4.88
N ALA A 31 1.44 -19.26 -3.74
CA ALA A 31 2.04 -18.10 -3.05
C ALA A 31 3.06 -17.36 -3.90
N ASP A 32 3.64 -18.00 -4.90
CA ASP A 32 4.64 -17.44 -5.80
C ASP A 32 4.07 -17.01 -7.16
N GLN A 33 2.75 -17.14 -7.36
CA GLN A 33 2.10 -16.67 -8.58
C GLN A 33 2.07 -15.15 -8.61
N ARG A 34 2.49 -14.56 -9.76
CA ARG A 34 2.47 -13.12 -9.96
C ARG A 34 1.07 -12.65 -10.32
N LEU A 35 0.50 -11.82 -9.45
CA LEU A 35 -0.84 -11.25 -9.55
C LEU A 35 -0.77 -9.73 -9.32
N HIS A 36 -1.85 -9.04 -9.66
CA HIS A 36 -1.98 -7.61 -9.35
C HIS A 36 -2.19 -7.41 -7.85
N PRO A 37 -1.29 -6.69 -7.16
CA PRO A 37 -1.39 -6.50 -5.70
C PRO A 37 -2.48 -5.50 -5.29
N ALA A 38 -3.05 -4.77 -6.25
CA ALA A 38 -4.01 -3.69 -5.99
C ALA A 38 -3.51 -2.76 -4.87
N SER A 39 -4.40 -2.32 -3.98
CA SER A 39 -4.06 -1.40 -2.89
C SER A 39 -3.11 -1.96 -1.82
N LEU A 40 -2.74 -3.24 -1.86
CA LEU A 40 -1.65 -3.77 -1.03
C LEU A 40 -0.31 -3.07 -1.37
N THR A 41 -0.16 -2.57 -2.58
CA THR A 41 0.96 -1.70 -3.03
C THR A 41 1.24 -0.56 -2.04
N LYS A 42 0.21 0.00 -1.41
CA LYS A 42 0.36 1.10 -0.46
C LYS A 42 1.12 0.71 0.82
N MET A 43 1.27 -0.58 1.11
CA MET A 43 2.18 -1.01 2.19
C MET A 43 3.62 -0.61 1.86
N MET A 44 4.07 -0.80 0.61
CA MET A 44 5.40 -0.36 0.18
C MET A 44 5.53 1.17 0.17
N THR A 45 4.51 1.87 -0.29
CA THR A 45 4.49 3.34 -0.25
C THR A 45 4.64 3.87 1.17
N LEU A 46 3.94 3.26 2.12
CA LEU A 46 4.00 3.63 3.53
C LEU A 46 5.32 3.20 4.18
N TYR A 47 5.84 2.03 3.85
CA TYR A 47 7.15 1.56 4.30
C TYR A 47 8.24 2.58 3.95
N ILE A 48 8.29 3.02 2.68
CA ILE A 48 9.26 4.04 2.23
C ILE A 48 9.00 5.40 2.89
N ALA A 49 7.74 5.76 3.12
CA ALA A 49 7.41 7.00 3.83
C ALA A 49 7.92 6.98 5.27
N PHE A 50 7.82 5.86 5.97
CA PHE A 50 8.36 5.68 7.31
C PHE A 50 9.88 5.72 7.30
N GLU A 51 10.52 4.99 6.38
CA GLU A 51 11.97 5.02 6.16
C GLU A 51 12.47 6.46 5.93
N ALA A 52 11.83 7.20 5.03
CA ALA A 52 12.23 8.57 4.70
C ALA A 52 12.08 9.53 5.91
N VAL A 53 11.07 9.33 6.75
CA VAL A 53 10.90 10.12 7.98
C VAL A 53 11.97 9.77 9.01
N GLU A 54 12.24 8.48 9.24
CA GLU A 54 13.28 8.03 10.18
C GLU A 54 14.68 8.49 9.75
N ASN A 55 14.96 8.47 8.45
CA ASN A 55 16.23 8.95 7.89
C ASN A 55 16.34 10.48 7.80
N GLY A 56 15.31 11.22 8.19
CA GLY A 56 15.30 12.68 8.13
C GLY A 56 15.23 13.27 6.71
N GLU A 57 14.90 12.48 5.70
CA GLU A 57 14.71 12.93 4.32
C GLU A 57 13.50 13.86 4.19
N ILE A 58 12.47 13.61 4.99
CA ILE A 58 11.23 14.39 5.05
C ILE A 58 10.67 14.33 6.47
N SER A 59 9.89 15.33 6.88
CA SER A 59 9.23 15.36 8.18
C SER A 59 7.73 15.08 8.06
N LEU A 60 7.14 14.48 9.10
CA LEU A 60 5.68 14.34 9.23
C LEU A 60 4.92 15.66 9.11
N ASP A 61 5.57 16.78 9.44
CA ASP A 61 5.00 18.15 9.37
C ASP A 61 5.23 18.84 8.03
N THR A 62 6.06 18.26 7.16
CA THR A 62 6.33 18.80 5.83
C THR A 62 5.03 19.05 5.09
N LYS A 63 4.85 20.30 4.60
CA LYS A 63 3.69 20.73 3.82
C LYS A 63 3.86 20.31 2.37
N VAL A 64 3.34 19.17 2.02
CA VAL A 64 3.37 18.62 0.66
C VAL A 64 2.42 19.41 -0.23
N LYS A 65 2.94 19.94 -1.36
CA LYS A 65 2.12 20.56 -2.40
C LYS A 65 1.54 19.48 -3.30
N ILE A 66 0.22 19.46 -3.44
CA ILE A 66 -0.49 18.45 -4.22
C ILE A 66 -0.41 18.78 -5.71
N SER A 67 0.07 17.82 -6.50
CA SER A 67 0.16 17.94 -7.95
C SER A 67 -1.21 17.80 -8.62
N LYS A 68 -1.31 18.21 -9.88
CA LYS A 68 -2.49 17.92 -10.71
C LYS A 68 -2.71 16.41 -10.86
N LYS A 69 -1.61 15.64 -11.00
CA LYS A 69 -1.64 14.19 -11.10
C LYS A 69 -2.25 13.56 -9.85
N ALA A 70 -1.71 13.83 -8.66
CA ALA A 70 -2.22 13.31 -7.41
C ALA A 70 -3.70 13.66 -7.20
N ALA A 71 -4.11 14.90 -7.46
CA ALA A 71 -5.50 15.33 -7.34
C ALA A 71 -6.46 14.63 -8.31
N SER A 72 -5.98 14.20 -9.48
CA SER A 72 -6.77 13.52 -10.52
C SER A 72 -6.91 12.02 -10.30
N GLU A 73 -6.20 11.42 -9.33
CA GLU A 73 -6.28 10.00 -9.10
C GLU A 73 -7.72 9.51 -8.89
N PRO A 74 -8.08 8.35 -9.46
CA PRO A 74 -9.43 7.80 -9.27
C PRO A 74 -9.67 7.33 -7.82
N PRO A 75 -10.91 7.14 -7.41
CA PRO A 75 -11.26 6.61 -6.09
C PRO A 75 -10.65 5.21 -5.82
N SER A 76 -10.35 4.88 -4.53
CA SER A 76 -10.59 5.64 -3.30
C SER A 76 -9.63 6.82 -3.16
N LYS A 77 -10.13 7.97 -2.68
CA LYS A 77 -9.28 9.15 -2.48
C LYS A 77 -9.70 10.00 -1.28
N LEU A 78 -8.77 10.79 -0.79
CA LEU A 78 -9.03 11.78 0.26
C LEU A 78 -9.83 12.97 -0.28
N GLY A 79 -9.66 13.29 -1.57
CA GLY A 79 -10.26 14.43 -2.25
C GLY A 79 -9.37 15.67 -2.21
N LEU A 80 -8.07 15.46 -2.40
CA LEU A 80 -7.07 16.52 -2.48
C LEU A 80 -7.26 17.39 -3.74
N LYS A 81 -6.93 18.67 -3.63
CA LYS A 81 -7.01 19.62 -4.74
C LYS A 81 -5.61 19.99 -5.22
N ALA A 82 -5.43 20.14 -6.54
CA ALA A 82 -4.17 20.60 -7.11
C ALA A 82 -3.76 21.97 -6.51
N GLY A 83 -2.48 22.10 -6.16
CA GLY A 83 -1.93 23.29 -5.50
C GLY A 83 -2.16 23.38 -3.99
N GLN A 84 -3.06 22.56 -3.43
CA GLN A 84 -3.27 22.47 -1.98
C GLN A 84 -1.96 22.06 -1.27
N ARG A 85 -1.77 22.56 -0.05
CA ARG A 85 -0.68 22.13 0.84
C ARG A 85 -1.26 21.39 2.04
N ILE A 86 -0.70 20.22 2.36
CA ILE A 86 -1.15 19.37 3.47
C ILE A 86 0.05 18.67 4.11
N SER A 87 0.05 18.51 5.43
CA SER A 87 1.17 17.82 6.10
C SER A 87 1.24 16.35 5.73
N LEU A 88 2.46 15.84 5.57
CA LEU A 88 2.74 14.44 5.22
C LEU A 88 1.99 13.45 6.13
N ARG A 89 1.92 13.71 7.44
CA ARG A 89 1.19 12.87 8.40
C ARG A 89 -0.27 12.59 8.01
N TYR A 90 -0.93 13.55 7.38
CA TYR A 90 -2.32 13.38 6.94
C TYR A 90 -2.43 12.54 5.66
N LEU A 91 -1.45 12.66 4.78
CA LEU A 91 -1.35 11.80 3.59
C LEU A 91 -1.09 10.35 4.00
N ILE A 92 -0.17 10.11 4.93
CA ILE A 92 0.11 8.79 5.51
C ILE A 92 -1.17 8.19 6.10
N ARG A 93 -1.91 8.93 6.94
CA ARG A 93 -3.18 8.47 7.52
C ARG A 93 -4.23 8.15 6.45
N ALA A 94 -4.33 8.98 5.42
CA ALA A 94 -5.28 8.75 4.33
C ALA A 94 -4.92 7.51 3.51
N ALA A 95 -3.65 7.28 3.20
CA ALA A 95 -3.18 6.11 2.48
C ALA A 95 -3.34 4.82 3.29
N ALA A 96 -2.99 4.84 4.59
CA ALA A 96 -3.07 3.68 5.47
C ALA A 96 -4.52 3.27 5.76
N ILE A 97 -5.37 4.22 6.14
CA ILE A 97 -6.71 3.98 6.71
C ILE A 97 -7.79 3.96 5.64
N LYS A 98 -7.84 4.99 4.78
CA LYS A 98 -8.84 5.10 3.71
C LYS A 98 -8.39 4.43 2.41
N SER A 99 -7.14 4.02 2.30
CA SER A 99 -6.56 3.52 1.05
C SER A 99 -6.57 4.56 -0.08
N ALA A 100 -6.35 5.83 0.24
CA ALA A 100 -6.48 6.98 -0.66
C ALA A 100 -5.37 6.99 -1.74
N ASN A 101 -5.76 6.94 -3.02
CA ASN A 101 -4.83 6.93 -4.16
C ASN A 101 -4.11 8.27 -4.32
N ASP A 102 -4.86 9.39 -4.24
CA ASP A 102 -4.32 10.75 -4.30
C ASP A 102 -3.26 11.00 -3.23
N ALA A 103 -3.48 10.48 -2.02
CA ALA A 103 -2.50 10.57 -0.95
C ALA A 103 -1.26 9.73 -1.22
N ALA A 104 -1.40 8.52 -1.77
CA ALA A 104 -0.26 7.65 -2.10
C ALA A 104 0.63 8.27 -3.19
N THR A 105 0.03 8.80 -4.26
CA THR A 105 0.75 9.52 -5.31
C THR A 105 1.47 10.75 -4.75
N ALA A 106 0.79 11.55 -3.91
CA ALA A 106 1.38 12.74 -3.30
C ALA A 106 2.56 12.41 -2.36
N ILE A 107 2.50 11.29 -1.62
CA ILE A 107 3.63 10.79 -0.80
C ILE A 107 4.83 10.48 -1.71
N GLY A 108 4.62 9.71 -2.78
CA GLY A 108 5.71 9.33 -3.68
C GLY A 108 6.36 10.53 -4.35
N GLU A 109 5.55 11.49 -4.82
CA GLU A 109 6.05 12.74 -5.41
C GLU A 109 6.79 13.62 -4.40
N ALA A 110 6.37 13.65 -3.14
CA ALA A 110 7.02 14.44 -2.09
C ALA A 110 8.41 13.89 -1.73
N ILE A 111 8.60 12.57 -1.78
CA ILE A 111 9.86 11.92 -1.40
C ILE A 111 10.85 11.90 -2.57
N GLU A 112 10.40 11.58 -3.78
CA GLU A 112 11.28 11.35 -4.95
C GLU A 112 11.09 12.37 -6.08
N GLY A 113 10.24 13.37 -5.90
CA GLY A 113 9.98 14.39 -6.92
C GLY A 113 9.04 13.95 -8.04
N SER A 114 8.87 12.66 -8.28
CA SER A 114 7.94 12.11 -9.27
C SER A 114 7.54 10.68 -8.94
N GLU A 115 6.35 10.27 -9.40
CA GLU A 115 5.91 8.87 -9.21
C GLU A 115 6.82 7.87 -9.93
N ALA A 116 7.39 8.22 -11.09
CA ALA A 116 8.32 7.35 -11.79
C ALA A 116 9.61 7.12 -10.99
N ALA A 117 10.15 8.17 -10.37
CA ALA A 117 11.31 8.05 -9.47
C ALA A 117 10.94 7.23 -8.23
N PHE A 118 9.76 7.46 -7.68
CA PHE A 118 9.27 6.71 -6.53
C PHE A 118 9.08 5.22 -6.85
N ALA A 119 8.52 4.88 -8.02
CA ALA A 119 8.42 3.49 -8.46
C ALA A 119 9.81 2.81 -8.58
N ARG A 120 10.84 3.53 -9.00
CA ARG A 120 12.22 3.00 -8.98
C ARG A 120 12.70 2.73 -7.55
N ARG A 121 12.43 3.63 -6.59
CA ARG A 121 12.74 3.39 -5.17
C ARG A 121 11.97 2.18 -4.64
N MET A 122 10.66 2.08 -4.91
CA MET A 122 9.85 0.93 -4.51
C MET A 122 10.46 -0.40 -4.99
N ASN A 123 10.96 -0.46 -6.22
CA ASN A 123 11.57 -1.67 -6.76
C ASN A 123 12.95 -1.97 -6.14
N ARG A 124 13.76 -0.96 -5.84
CA ARG A 124 15.03 -1.16 -5.10
C ARG A 124 14.76 -1.68 -3.69
N THR A 125 13.81 -1.07 -2.98
CA THR A 125 13.38 -1.49 -1.64
C THR A 125 12.82 -2.91 -1.66
N ALA A 126 11.94 -3.24 -2.62
CA ALA A 126 11.41 -4.59 -2.78
C ALA A 126 12.52 -5.63 -2.92
N LYS A 127 13.52 -5.36 -3.76
CA LYS A 127 14.68 -6.24 -3.93
C LYS A 127 15.48 -6.39 -2.63
N ALA A 128 15.71 -5.29 -1.91
CA ALA A 128 16.43 -5.31 -0.63
C ALA A 128 15.70 -6.11 0.45
N LEU A 129 14.36 -6.09 0.45
CA LEU A 129 13.52 -6.87 1.37
C LEU A 129 13.30 -8.34 0.94
N GLY A 130 13.88 -8.77 -0.17
CA GLY A 130 13.72 -10.14 -0.67
C GLY A 130 12.43 -10.41 -1.45
N MET A 131 11.72 -9.36 -1.88
CA MET A 131 10.50 -9.46 -2.72
C MET A 131 10.89 -9.67 -4.20
N ASN A 132 11.45 -10.84 -4.50
CA ASN A 132 12.13 -11.10 -5.77
C ASN A 132 11.20 -11.27 -6.99
N ARG A 133 9.89 -11.39 -6.77
CA ARG A 133 8.89 -11.57 -7.84
C ARG A 133 7.95 -10.37 -7.95
N THR A 134 8.35 -9.23 -7.38
CA THR A 134 7.54 -7.99 -7.34
C THR A 134 8.12 -6.92 -8.28
N THR A 135 7.23 -6.26 -8.99
CA THR A 135 7.52 -5.05 -9.77
C THR A 135 6.43 -4.02 -9.54
N PHE A 136 6.81 -2.88 -8.99
CA PHE A 136 5.92 -1.73 -8.80
C PHE A 136 6.05 -0.75 -9.97
N LYS A 137 4.93 -0.18 -10.41
CA LYS A 137 4.85 0.83 -11.47
C LYS A 137 4.25 2.16 -10.98
N ASN A 138 3.54 2.14 -9.87
CA ASN A 138 2.90 3.31 -9.25
C ASN A 138 2.82 3.15 -7.73
N ALA A 139 2.50 4.23 -7.04
CA ALA A 139 2.45 4.29 -5.58
C ALA A 139 1.14 3.77 -4.97
N HIS A 140 0.08 3.59 -5.75
CA HIS A 140 -1.28 3.38 -5.25
C HIS A 140 -1.85 1.97 -5.54
N GLY A 141 -1.34 1.28 -6.56
CA GLY A 141 -1.74 -0.08 -6.92
C GLY A 141 -2.89 -0.18 -7.92
N LEU A 142 -3.26 0.90 -8.59
CA LEU A 142 -4.15 0.79 -9.75
C LEU A 142 -3.48 -0.04 -10.84
N THR A 143 -4.27 -0.84 -11.53
CA THR A 143 -3.79 -1.80 -12.52
C THR A 143 -2.99 -1.11 -13.62
N GLN A 144 -1.76 -1.57 -13.80
CA GLN A 144 -0.85 -1.13 -14.86
C GLN A 144 -0.06 -2.34 -15.34
N GLN A 145 0.20 -2.42 -16.64
CA GLN A 145 0.95 -3.54 -17.20
C GLN A 145 2.31 -3.72 -16.49
N GLY A 146 2.56 -4.92 -16.01
CA GLY A 146 3.77 -5.26 -15.28
C GLY A 146 3.80 -4.82 -13.82
N HIS A 147 2.73 -4.22 -13.27
CA HIS A 147 2.57 -3.96 -11.84
C HIS A 147 2.08 -5.25 -11.18
N LEU A 148 3.01 -6.09 -10.75
CA LEU A 148 2.74 -7.44 -10.28
C LEU A 148 3.51 -7.75 -9.00
N SER A 149 2.93 -8.59 -8.17
CA SER A 149 3.54 -9.13 -6.95
C SER A 149 3.04 -10.54 -6.68
N THR A 150 3.43 -11.12 -5.55
CA THR A 150 3.01 -12.45 -5.11
C THR A 150 2.48 -12.39 -3.68
N ALA A 151 1.70 -13.39 -3.26
CA ALA A 151 1.24 -13.50 -1.87
C ALA A 151 2.44 -13.61 -0.91
N ARG A 152 3.51 -14.33 -1.31
CA ARG A 152 4.76 -14.43 -0.55
C ARG A 152 5.41 -13.06 -0.35
N ASP A 153 5.64 -12.32 -1.43
CA ASP A 153 6.31 -11.04 -1.36
C ASP A 153 5.50 -10.02 -0.53
N MET A 154 4.17 -10.01 -0.67
CA MET A 154 3.30 -9.14 0.14
C MET A 154 3.32 -9.52 1.62
N THR A 155 3.43 -10.81 1.97
CA THR A 155 3.56 -11.27 3.35
C THR A 155 4.92 -10.88 3.93
N ILE A 156 6.00 -11.02 3.16
CA ILE A 156 7.34 -10.52 3.53
C ILE A 156 7.29 -9.02 3.83
N LEU A 157 6.70 -8.24 2.94
CA LEU A 157 6.54 -6.79 3.14
C LEU A 157 5.73 -6.48 4.41
N GLY A 158 4.63 -7.20 4.65
CA GLY A 158 3.83 -7.04 5.86
C GLY A 158 4.64 -7.26 7.13
N ARG A 159 5.49 -8.29 7.14
CA ARG A 159 6.40 -8.59 8.26
C ARG A 159 7.41 -7.46 8.46
N HIS A 160 8.01 -6.93 7.40
CA HIS A 160 8.92 -5.79 7.49
C HIS A 160 8.23 -4.53 8.00
N VAL A 161 7.02 -4.21 7.53
CA VAL A 161 6.25 -3.06 8.05
C VAL A 161 6.03 -3.18 9.56
N PHE A 162 5.79 -4.40 10.06
CA PHE A 162 5.57 -4.66 11.49
C PHE A 162 6.84 -4.49 12.33
N TYR A 163 7.96 -5.05 11.89
CA TYR A 163 9.20 -5.10 12.69
C TYR A 163 10.11 -3.90 12.51
N ASP A 164 10.18 -3.35 11.29
CA ASP A 164 11.12 -2.27 10.99
C ASP A 164 10.58 -0.91 11.45
N TYR A 165 9.23 -0.74 11.46
CA TYR A 165 8.58 0.52 11.83
C TYR A 165 7.43 0.34 12.84
N PRO A 166 7.70 -0.24 14.02
CA PRO A 166 6.67 -0.57 15.02
C PRO A 166 5.92 0.67 15.52
N GLU A 167 6.58 1.84 15.56
CA GLU A 167 5.99 3.10 16.00
C GLU A 167 4.86 3.58 15.08
N TYR A 168 4.91 3.23 13.79
CA TYR A 168 3.89 3.59 12.80
C TYR A 168 2.85 2.49 12.59
N TYR A 169 3.17 1.25 12.97
CA TYR A 169 2.32 0.09 12.68
C TYR A 169 0.90 0.24 13.26
N HIS A 170 0.76 0.88 14.42
CA HIS A 170 -0.54 1.13 15.05
C HIS A 170 -1.55 1.89 14.16
N LEU A 171 -1.09 2.55 13.08
CA LEU A 171 -1.96 3.21 12.11
C LEU A 171 -2.90 2.23 11.42
N PHE A 172 -2.44 1.00 11.18
CA PHE A 172 -3.18 -0.02 10.44
C PHE A 172 -4.33 -0.64 11.24
N SER A 173 -4.34 -0.49 12.56
CA SER A 173 -5.43 -0.92 13.43
C SER A 173 -6.49 0.17 13.70
N ARG A 174 -6.21 1.42 13.34
CA ARG A 174 -7.12 2.54 13.60
C ARG A 174 -8.38 2.47 12.75
N ARG A 175 -9.54 2.37 13.38
CA ARG A 175 -10.83 2.37 12.67
C ARG A 175 -11.15 3.70 12.03
N THR A 176 -10.70 4.81 12.62
CA THR A 176 -10.88 6.16 12.09
C THR A 176 -9.66 7.03 12.39
N ALA A 177 -9.42 8.05 11.57
CA ALA A 177 -8.42 9.08 11.86
C ALA A 177 -8.80 10.44 11.24
N ASN A 178 -8.27 11.51 11.81
CA ASN A 178 -8.25 12.81 11.17
C ASN A 178 -7.15 12.82 10.09
N ALA A 179 -7.54 13.09 8.84
CA ALA A 179 -6.65 13.21 7.69
C ALA A 179 -6.50 14.67 7.21
N GLY A 180 -6.62 15.62 8.12
CA GLY A 180 -6.41 17.05 7.88
C GLY A 180 -7.64 17.76 7.34
N ILE A 181 -8.17 17.33 6.21
CA ILE A 181 -9.35 17.95 5.57
C ILE A 181 -10.66 17.25 5.93
N LYS A 182 -10.59 16.01 6.39
CA LYS A 182 -11.75 15.25 6.90
C LYS A 182 -11.33 14.07 7.75
N LYS A 183 -12.28 13.57 8.53
CA LYS A 183 -12.16 12.28 9.21
C LYS A 183 -12.33 11.15 8.20
N VAL A 184 -11.43 10.19 8.21
CA VAL A 184 -11.46 8.99 7.37
C VAL A 184 -11.79 7.75 8.18
N ARG A 185 -12.41 6.75 7.52
CA ARG A 185 -12.74 5.45 8.09
C ARG A 185 -11.92 4.37 7.41
N HIS A 186 -11.50 3.37 8.18
CA HIS A 186 -10.71 2.26 7.70
C HIS A 186 -11.48 1.40 6.70
N THR A 187 -10.84 1.01 5.61
CA THR A 187 -11.45 0.12 4.59
C THR A 187 -11.73 -1.27 5.14
N ASN A 188 -10.99 -1.71 6.16
CA ASN A 188 -11.11 -3.02 6.78
C ASN A 188 -11.81 -3.00 8.16
N THR A 189 -12.73 -2.05 8.38
CA THR A 189 -13.39 -1.83 9.68
C THR A 189 -14.09 -3.10 10.19
N ARG A 190 -14.74 -3.86 9.30
CA ARG A 190 -15.49 -5.07 9.69
C ARG A 190 -14.56 -6.15 10.24
N PHE A 191 -13.44 -6.41 9.58
CA PHE A 191 -12.45 -7.40 10.02
C PHE A 191 -11.80 -6.99 11.35
N LEU A 192 -11.34 -5.73 11.44
CA LEU A 192 -10.75 -5.17 12.67
C LEU A 192 -11.72 -5.15 13.85
N ALA A 193 -13.03 -5.13 13.59
CA ALA A 193 -14.04 -5.16 14.65
C ALA A 193 -14.35 -6.57 15.14
N ASN A 194 -14.37 -7.54 14.23
CA ASN A 194 -14.97 -8.85 14.47
C ASN A 194 -13.94 -9.96 14.68
N TYR A 195 -12.70 -9.77 14.23
CA TYR A 195 -11.65 -10.76 14.41
C TYR A 195 -10.76 -10.36 15.60
N ARG A 196 -10.82 -11.14 16.68
CA ARG A 196 -10.02 -10.88 17.89
C ARG A 196 -8.54 -11.03 17.59
N GLY A 197 -7.75 -9.98 17.87
CA GLY A 197 -6.31 -9.94 17.61
C GLY A 197 -5.94 -9.35 16.25
N ALA A 198 -6.92 -8.98 15.38
CA ALA A 198 -6.62 -8.27 14.14
C ALA A 198 -6.09 -6.86 14.43
N ASP A 199 -4.91 -6.53 13.89
CA ASP A 199 -4.23 -5.25 14.08
C ASP A 199 -3.82 -4.55 12.78
N GLY A 200 -4.16 -5.13 11.63
CA GLY A 200 -3.82 -4.56 10.29
C GLY A 200 -4.13 -5.51 9.16
N ILE A 201 -3.45 -5.40 7.97
CA ILE A 201 -2.62 -4.24 7.59
C ILE A 201 -3.33 -3.46 6.50
N LYS A 202 -3.58 -4.09 5.33
CA LYS A 202 -4.18 -3.46 4.15
C LYS A 202 -5.17 -4.40 3.46
N THR A 203 -6.17 -3.80 2.82
CA THR A 203 -7.06 -4.47 1.87
C THR A 203 -6.67 -4.10 0.43
N GLY A 204 -6.85 -5.04 -0.50
CA GLY A 204 -6.90 -4.84 -1.94
C GLY A 204 -8.36 -4.85 -2.44
N PHE A 205 -8.58 -4.26 -3.62
CA PHE A 205 -9.85 -4.30 -4.32
C PHE A 205 -9.60 -4.39 -5.83
#